data_1132ac1d0228ef8cb5d94e4313c6ba3a
#
_entry.id   1132ac1d0228ef8cb5d94e4313c6ba3a
#
_cell.length_a   1.000
_cell.length_b   1.000
_cell.length_c   1.000
_cell.angle_alpha   90.00
_cell.angle_beta   90.00
_cell.angle_gamma   90.00
#
_symmetry.space_group_name_H-M   'P 1'
#
loop_
_entity.id
_entity.type
_entity.pdbx_description
1 polymer ?
#
loop_
_entity_poly.entity_id
_entity_poly.type
_entity_poly.pdbx_seq_one_letter_code
_entity_poly.pdbx_strand_id
1 'polypeptide(L)'
;MPLLYEKVMAHENDLQAGFLLGNEAIGRGIIEAGCSVAAAYPGTPSSEVMESLVRWKKKLDHPIYLEWSINEKVAFETAYGASLAGARSVAAMKMVGLNVASDSFMSAAYLGVRGGLVVVVADDPGPHSSQTEQDTRFFAWFAKAPVLDPSTPAEAKDMVLRAFELSEKYLVPVLLRPCLRVCHARQNVSLAPPRPVVDAGPFKKNWTRWAAIPRYRLVLHKELNEKLEAMRKDEALARPYLVAGNTDSKLALITSGSVSSHVRDIVRSDGLADGDMAAGRDCICLWQSSMALA
;
A
#
# COMPACT_ATOMS: atom_id res chain seq x y z
N MET A 1 -7.59 32.33 0.39
CA MET A 1 -7.06 30.99 0.07
C MET A 1 -5.73 30.99 -0.71
N PRO A 2 -4.92 32.04 -0.80
CA PRO A 2 -3.57 31.98 -1.39
C PRO A 2 -2.50 31.46 -0.41
N LEU A 3 -2.67 31.69 0.89
CA LEU A 3 -1.64 31.40 1.93
C LEU A 3 -1.35 29.91 2.20
N LEU A 4 -2.25 29.00 1.80
CA LEU A 4 -2.00 27.55 1.96
C LEU A 4 -1.18 27.01 0.77
N TYR A 5 -1.38 27.56 -0.41
CA TYR A 5 -0.63 27.16 -1.62
C TYR A 5 0.83 27.62 -1.55
N GLU A 6 1.07 28.83 -1.06
CA GLU A 6 2.44 29.36 -0.85
C GLU A 6 3.22 28.61 0.24
N LYS A 7 2.55 28.14 1.29
CA LYS A 7 3.20 27.29 2.32
C LYS A 7 3.54 25.89 1.81
N VAL A 8 2.79 25.33 0.88
CA VAL A 8 3.10 24.05 0.24
C VAL A 8 4.28 24.19 -0.71
N MET A 9 4.34 25.29 -1.48
CA MET A 9 5.44 25.53 -2.44
C MET A 9 6.75 25.98 -1.76
N ALA A 10 6.70 26.59 -0.55
CA ALA A 10 7.90 26.96 0.19
C ALA A 10 8.65 25.76 0.82
N HIS A 11 8.01 24.57 0.90
CA HIS A 11 8.65 23.33 1.34
C HIS A 11 9.26 22.49 0.22
N GLU A 12 9.00 22.82 -1.05
CA GLU A 12 9.58 22.07 -2.18
C GLU A 12 11.10 22.28 -2.37
N ASN A 13 11.66 23.37 -1.83
CA ASN A 13 13.08 23.69 -2.04
C ASN A 13 14.05 23.00 -1.05
N ASP A 14 13.57 22.25 -0.04
CA ASP A 14 14.40 21.56 0.95
C ASP A 14 14.31 20.01 0.89
N LEU A 15 13.58 19.46 -0.07
CA LEU A 15 13.46 18.03 -0.22
C LEU A 15 14.74 17.45 -0.84
N GLN A 16 15.53 16.75 -0.03
CA GLN A 16 16.62 15.93 -0.55
C GLN A 16 16.04 14.89 -1.52
N ALA A 17 16.62 14.76 -2.69
CA ALA A 17 16.32 13.68 -3.62
C ALA A 17 17.28 12.50 -3.40
N GLY A 18 16.76 11.27 -3.46
CA GLY A 18 17.53 10.04 -3.44
C GLY A 18 17.31 9.22 -4.70
N PHE A 19 18.37 8.68 -5.31
CA PHE A 19 18.22 7.73 -6.40
C PHE A 19 18.04 6.32 -5.82
N LEU A 20 16.77 5.92 -5.65
CA LEU A 20 16.37 4.74 -4.89
C LEU A 20 15.83 3.63 -5.77
N LEU A 21 16.10 2.38 -5.37
CA LEU A 21 15.36 1.20 -5.81
C LEU A 21 13.91 1.28 -5.30
N GLY A 22 12.94 0.67 -6.01
CA GLY A 22 11.54 0.69 -5.55
C GLY A 22 11.36 0.15 -4.13
N ASN A 23 12.00 -0.96 -3.79
CA ASN A 23 11.99 -1.50 -2.43
C ASN A 23 12.63 -0.54 -1.42
N GLU A 24 13.69 0.18 -1.80
CA GLU A 24 14.31 1.20 -0.95
C GLU A 24 13.40 2.41 -0.76
N ALA A 25 12.64 2.78 -1.79
CA ALA A 25 11.65 3.84 -1.74
C ALA A 25 10.47 3.46 -0.82
N ILE A 26 9.97 2.21 -0.92
CA ILE A 26 8.96 1.69 0.00
C ILE A 26 9.46 1.73 1.44
N GLY A 27 10.68 1.21 1.70
CA GLY A 27 11.29 1.27 3.04
C GLY A 27 11.44 2.71 3.54
N ARG A 28 11.78 3.67 2.67
CA ARG A 28 11.82 5.09 3.02
C ARG A 28 10.44 5.63 3.37
N GLY A 29 9.42 5.29 2.60
CA GLY A 29 8.03 5.66 2.89
C GLY A 29 7.54 5.13 4.24
N ILE A 30 7.92 3.91 4.61
CA ILE A 30 7.60 3.31 5.91
C ILE A 30 8.22 4.13 7.06
N ILE A 31 9.47 4.54 6.93
CA ILE A 31 10.14 5.42 7.90
C ILE A 31 9.47 6.80 7.95
N GLU A 32 9.22 7.43 6.81
CA GLU A 32 8.58 8.74 6.71
C GLU A 32 7.15 8.74 7.30
N ALA A 33 6.46 7.61 7.20
CA ALA A 33 5.14 7.43 7.80
C ALA A 33 5.17 7.31 9.34
N GLY A 34 6.33 7.26 9.99
CA GLY A 34 6.42 7.06 11.44
C GLY A 34 5.97 5.67 11.88
N CYS A 35 6.31 4.64 11.08
CA CYS A 35 6.00 3.25 11.40
C CYS A 35 6.79 2.79 12.65
N SER A 36 6.12 2.08 13.54
CA SER A 36 6.70 1.58 14.80
C SER A 36 7.24 0.16 14.69
N VAL A 37 6.62 -0.69 13.88
CA VAL A 37 6.96 -2.11 13.77
C VAL A 37 6.93 -2.55 12.32
N ALA A 38 7.98 -3.19 11.84
CA ALA A 38 7.99 -3.87 10.56
C ALA A 38 8.52 -5.30 10.73
N ALA A 39 7.75 -6.27 10.25
CA ALA A 39 8.11 -7.68 10.24
C ALA A 39 8.04 -8.23 8.81
N ALA A 40 8.95 -9.13 8.45
CA ALA A 40 9.01 -9.68 7.11
C ALA A 40 9.51 -11.12 7.11
N TYR A 41 9.21 -11.84 6.03
CA TYR A 41 9.87 -13.08 5.67
C TYR A 41 10.59 -12.91 4.32
N PRO A 42 11.84 -13.38 4.17
CA PRO A 42 12.61 -13.14 2.97
C PRO A 42 12.01 -13.83 1.73
N GLY A 43 11.99 -13.11 0.63
CA GLY A 43 11.54 -13.62 -0.67
C GLY A 43 11.68 -12.55 -1.75
N THR A 44 12.26 -12.92 -2.91
CA THR A 44 12.33 -12.02 -4.07
C THR A 44 10.95 -11.90 -4.72
N PRO A 45 10.44 -10.67 -4.99
CA PRO A 45 11.17 -9.39 -5.02
C PRO A 45 10.95 -8.47 -3.81
N SER A 46 10.69 -8.95 -2.58
CA SER A 46 10.32 -8.11 -1.42
C SER A 46 11.44 -7.91 -0.38
N SER A 47 12.49 -8.73 -0.39
CA SER A 47 13.48 -8.75 0.69
C SER A 47 14.17 -7.40 0.94
N GLU A 48 14.46 -6.66 -0.12
CA GLU A 48 15.18 -5.38 -0.04
C GLU A 48 14.36 -4.29 0.68
N VAL A 49 13.03 -4.48 0.87
CA VAL A 49 12.22 -3.57 1.71
C VAL A 49 12.77 -3.60 3.14
N MET A 50 12.89 -4.78 3.73
CA MET A 50 13.41 -4.92 5.10
C MET A 50 14.87 -4.53 5.19
N GLU A 51 15.70 -4.93 4.23
CA GLU A 51 17.11 -4.55 4.19
C GLU A 51 17.29 -3.03 4.13
N SER A 52 16.44 -2.34 3.38
CA SER A 52 16.46 -0.89 3.30
C SER A 52 16.03 -0.24 4.61
N LEU A 53 15.03 -0.82 5.30
CA LEU A 53 14.60 -0.35 6.62
C LEU A 53 15.72 -0.42 7.65
N VAL A 54 16.55 -1.47 7.63
CA VAL A 54 17.73 -1.57 8.51
C VAL A 54 18.70 -0.42 8.24
N ARG A 55 18.96 -0.10 6.95
CA ARG A 55 19.84 1.02 6.56
C ARG A 55 19.24 2.37 6.97
N TRP A 56 17.96 2.61 6.70
CA TRP A 56 17.27 3.86 7.05
C TRP A 56 17.16 4.06 8.54
N LYS A 57 16.82 3.00 9.31
CA LYS A 57 16.82 3.03 10.78
C LYS A 57 18.14 3.55 11.33
N LYS A 58 19.25 2.97 10.87
CA LYS A 58 20.60 3.37 11.31
C LYS A 58 20.94 4.81 10.88
N LYS A 59 20.61 5.19 9.64
CA LYS A 59 20.96 6.50 9.08
C LYS A 59 20.21 7.65 9.77
N LEU A 60 18.97 7.42 10.19
CA LEU A 60 18.06 8.43 10.73
C LEU A 60 17.84 8.29 12.24
N ASP A 61 18.52 7.35 12.90
CA ASP A 61 18.30 7.00 14.32
C ASP A 61 16.81 6.78 14.64
N HIS A 62 16.11 6.10 13.74
CA HIS A 62 14.66 5.90 13.84
C HIS A 62 14.32 4.74 14.78
N PRO A 63 13.36 4.89 15.73
CA PRO A 63 13.09 3.86 16.76
C PRO A 63 12.28 2.66 16.30
N ILE A 64 12.04 2.48 15.01
CA ILE A 64 11.28 1.34 14.47
C ILE A 64 11.83 0.00 14.94
N TYR A 65 10.95 -0.90 15.38
CA TYR A 65 11.27 -2.31 15.59
C TYR A 65 11.28 -3.06 14.26
N LEU A 66 12.31 -3.85 14.00
CA LEU A 66 12.47 -4.62 12.76
C LEU A 66 12.68 -6.09 13.10
N GLU A 67 11.96 -6.98 12.41
CA GLU A 67 12.06 -8.43 12.62
C GLU A 67 12.02 -9.20 11.30
N TRP A 68 13.00 -10.10 11.11
CA TRP A 68 12.87 -11.22 10.20
C TRP A 68 12.16 -12.36 10.92
N SER A 69 10.95 -12.66 10.55
CA SER A 69 10.14 -13.72 11.16
C SER A 69 10.45 -15.09 10.55
N ILE A 70 10.01 -16.15 11.22
CA ILE A 70 10.27 -17.54 10.78
C ILE A 70 9.38 -17.96 9.60
N ASN A 71 8.28 -17.27 9.34
CA ASN A 71 7.43 -17.37 8.15
C ASN A 71 6.53 -16.14 8.02
N GLU A 72 5.79 -16.06 6.93
CA GLU A 72 4.95 -14.89 6.58
C GLU A 72 3.74 -14.75 7.50
N LYS A 73 3.17 -15.84 8.00
CA LYS A 73 2.08 -15.78 8.98
C LYS A 73 2.55 -15.11 10.26
N VAL A 74 3.71 -15.51 10.80
CA VAL A 74 4.29 -14.90 12.00
C VAL A 74 4.63 -13.42 11.73
N ALA A 75 5.21 -13.09 10.58
CA ALA A 75 5.47 -11.70 10.21
C ALA A 75 4.19 -10.85 10.20
N PHE A 76 3.12 -11.37 9.59
CA PHE A 76 1.84 -10.68 9.56
C PHE A 76 1.25 -10.54 10.97
N GLU A 77 1.24 -11.60 11.79
CA GLU A 77 0.66 -11.59 13.14
C GLU A 77 1.43 -10.66 14.08
N THR A 78 2.76 -10.56 13.94
CA THR A 78 3.59 -9.59 14.68
C THR A 78 3.16 -8.14 14.33
N ALA A 79 3.05 -7.83 13.04
CA ALA A 79 2.59 -6.51 12.60
C ALA A 79 1.14 -6.24 13.02
N TYR A 80 0.26 -7.23 12.89
CA TYR A 80 -1.13 -7.10 13.28
C TYR A 80 -1.30 -6.89 14.79
N GLY A 81 -0.53 -7.62 15.62
CA GLY A 81 -0.50 -7.42 17.06
C GLY A 81 -0.10 -5.98 17.44
N ALA A 82 0.92 -5.43 16.78
CA ALA A 82 1.33 -4.04 16.97
C ALA A 82 0.20 -3.06 16.55
N SER A 83 -0.46 -3.31 15.43
CA SER A 83 -1.62 -2.53 14.99
C SER A 83 -2.76 -2.58 16.00
N LEU A 84 -3.08 -3.74 16.58
CA LEU A 84 -4.09 -3.87 17.63
C LEU A 84 -3.73 -3.09 18.90
N ALA A 85 -2.45 -2.93 19.20
CA ALA A 85 -1.96 -2.06 20.26
C ALA A 85 -2.08 -0.56 19.91
N GLY A 86 -2.32 -0.22 18.65
CA GLY A 86 -2.47 1.17 18.17
C GLY A 86 -1.27 1.74 17.43
N ALA A 87 -0.23 0.94 17.20
CA ALA A 87 0.96 1.34 16.46
C ALA A 87 0.77 1.23 14.95
N ARG A 88 1.42 2.08 14.17
CA ARG A 88 1.59 1.85 12.73
C ARG A 88 2.55 0.70 12.51
N SER A 89 2.15 -0.26 11.69
CA SER A 89 2.93 -1.48 11.46
C SER A 89 2.87 -1.96 10.01
N VAL A 90 3.91 -2.68 9.61
CA VAL A 90 4.05 -3.24 8.26
C VAL A 90 4.40 -4.72 8.34
N ALA A 91 3.74 -5.53 7.51
CA ALA A 91 4.21 -6.86 7.15
C ALA A 91 4.68 -6.84 5.69
N ALA A 92 5.86 -7.40 5.39
CA ALA A 92 6.38 -7.46 4.02
C ALA A 92 6.69 -8.91 3.61
N MET A 93 6.24 -9.27 2.40
CA MET A 93 6.40 -10.61 1.85
C MET A 93 6.24 -10.62 0.32
N LYS A 94 6.64 -11.70 -0.31
CA LYS A 94 6.28 -11.95 -1.71
C LYS A 94 4.85 -12.53 -1.82
N MET A 95 4.30 -12.55 -3.03
CA MET A 95 2.92 -12.98 -3.30
C MET A 95 2.58 -14.38 -2.75
N VAL A 96 3.48 -15.37 -2.89
CA VAL A 96 3.22 -16.72 -2.37
C VAL A 96 3.23 -16.77 -0.84
N GLY A 97 3.90 -15.82 -0.20
CA GLY A 97 3.89 -15.68 1.26
C GLY A 97 2.54 -15.24 1.80
N LEU A 98 1.77 -14.48 1.01
CA LEU A 98 0.41 -14.12 1.40
C LEU A 98 -0.50 -15.37 1.51
N ASN A 99 -0.22 -16.44 0.77
CA ASN A 99 -0.94 -17.71 0.93
C ASN A 99 -0.70 -18.29 2.34
N VAL A 100 0.52 -18.18 2.86
CA VAL A 100 0.87 -18.63 4.22
C VAL A 100 0.22 -17.75 5.28
N ALA A 101 0.15 -16.45 5.06
CA ALA A 101 -0.45 -15.47 5.96
C ALA A 101 -1.98 -15.32 5.78
N SER A 102 -2.60 -16.04 4.84
CA SER A 102 -3.97 -15.78 4.38
C SER A 102 -5.02 -15.88 5.48
N ASP A 103 -4.93 -16.87 6.36
CA ASP A 103 -5.87 -17.04 7.49
C ASP A 103 -5.88 -15.81 8.40
N SER A 104 -4.70 -15.38 8.83
CA SER A 104 -4.55 -14.19 9.68
C SER A 104 -4.95 -12.91 8.97
N PHE A 105 -4.63 -12.78 7.68
CA PHE A 105 -5.03 -11.63 6.87
C PHE A 105 -6.55 -11.53 6.70
N MET A 106 -7.22 -12.65 6.36
CA MET A 106 -8.68 -12.70 6.26
C MET A 106 -9.36 -12.38 7.60
N SER A 107 -8.80 -12.89 8.69
CA SER A 107 -9.30 -12.59 10.03
C SER A 107 -9.14 -11.11 10.39
N ALA A 108 -8.00 -10.50 10.07
CA ALA A 108 -7.74 -9.08 10.29
C ALA A 108 -8.69 -8.18 9.48
N ALA A 109 -9.06 -8.57 8.25
CA ALA A 109 -10.03 -7.83 7.46
C ALA A 109 -11.41 -7.73 8.14
N TYR A 110 -11.86 -8.80 8.80
CA TYR A 110 -13.12 -8.82 9.58
C TYR A 110 -13.01 -8.09 10.91
N LEU A 111 -11.95 -8.38 11.67
CA LEU A 111 -11.74 -7.80 12.99
C LEU A 111 -11.39 -6.30 12.91
N GLY A 112 -10.71 -5.93 11.84
CA GLY A 112 -10.18 -4.58 11.65
C GLY A 112 -8.88 -4.33 12.40
N VAL A 113 -8.45 -3.08 12.38
CA VAL A 113 -7.20 -2.59 12.97
C VAL A 113 -7.46 -1.43 13.93
N ARG A 114 -6.45 -1.03 14.71
CA ARG A 114 -6.48 0.19 15.53
C ARG A 114 -5.44 1.21 15.08
N GLY A 115 -4.18 0.82 15.01
CA GLY A 115 -3.14 1.55 14.30
C GLY A 115 -3.10 1.10 12.85
N GLY A 116 -2.56 1.93 11.97
CA GLY A 116 -2.46 1.59 10.54
C GLY A 116 -1.67 0.29 10.32
N LEU A 117 -2.24 -0.61 9.53
CA LEU A 117 -1.59 -1.85 9.10
C LEU A 117 -1.46 -1.89 7.58
N VAL A 118 -0.23 -1.86 7.11
CA VAL A 118 0.09 -1.98 5.68
C VAL A 118 0.74 -3.35 5.42
N VAL A 119 0.28 -4.03 4.40
CA VAL A 119 0.82 -5.32 3.98
C VAL A 119 1.47 -5.14 2.61
N VAL A 120 2.79 -5.10 2.58
CA VAL A 120 3.55 -5.02 1.33
C VAL A 120 3.67 -6.42 0.75
N VAL A 121 2.99 -6.65 -0.37
CA VAL A 121 3.02 -7.93 -1.07
C VAL A 121 3.56 -7.72 -2.47
N ALA A 122 4.79 -8.18 -2.70
CA ALA A 122 5.46 -8.00 -3.98
C ALA A 122 5.12 -9.14 -4.95
N ASP A 123 4.46 -8.77 -6.05
CA ASP A 123 4.09 -9.70 -7.12
C ASP A 123 5.22 -9.88 -8.14
N ASP A 124 5.29 -11.08 -8.70
CA ASP A 124 6.27 -11.47 -9.71
C ASP A 124 5.56 -11.97 -10.99
N PRO A 125 4.93 -11.06 -11.76
CA PRO A 125 4.23 -11.41 -12.98
C PRO A 125 5.20 -11.90 -14.06
N GLY A 126 4.85 -13.02 -14.73
CA GLY A 126 5.77 -13.75 -15.61
C GLY A 126 6.90 -14.33 -14.79
N PRO A 127 6.67 -15.31 -13.91
CA PRO A 127 7.48 -15.59 -12.70
C PRO A 127 8.96 -15.71 -13.00
N HIS A 128 9.74 -14.73 -12.52
CA HIS A 128 11.20 -14.70 -12.72
C HIS A 128 11.93 -15.45 -11.60
N SER A 129 11.40 -15.42 -10.37
CA SER A 129 11.99 -16.09 -9.20
C SER A 129 10.96 -16.82 -8.35
N SER A 130 9.74 -16.96 -8.83
CA SER A 130 8.63 -17.56 -8.09
C SER A 130 8.20 -18.88 -8.73
N GLN A 131 7.65 -19.78 -7.90
CA GLN A 131 7.19 -21.10 -8.34
C GLN A 131 5.92 -21.02 -9.20
N THR A 132 5.10 -19.98 -8.96
CA THR A 132 3.83 -19.75 -9.65
C THR A 132 3.63 -18.27 -9.88
N GLU A 133 2.78 -17.92 -10.84
CA GLU A 133 2.28 -16.56 -10.99
C GLU A 133 0.98 -16.40 -10.22
N GLN A 134 0.90 -15.33 -9.41
CA GLN A 134 -0.30 -15.01 -8.63
C GLN A 134 -0.52 -13.50 -8.68
N ASP A 135 -1.77 -13.09 -8.76
CA ASP A 135 -2.18 -11.69 -8.70
C ASP A 135 -2.79 -11.38 -7.32
N THR A 136 -2.03 -10.68 -6.51
CA THR A 136 -2.44 -10.30 -5.15
C THR A 136 -3.72 -9.44 -5.11
N ARG A 137 -4.10 -8.80 -6.21
CA ARG A 137 -5.34 -8.03 -6.29
C ARG A 137 -6.58 -8.91 -6.06
N PHE A 138 -6.54 -10.18 -6.46
CA PHE A 138 -7.62 -11.12 -6.15
C PHE A 138 -7.72 -11.45 -4.66
N PHE A 139 -6.59 -11.47 -3.94
CA PHE A 139 -6.63 -11.59 -2.47
C PHE A 139 -7.28 -10.38 -1.82
N ALA A 140 -6.95 -9.18 -2.29
CA ALA A 140 -7.58 -7.96 -1.81
C ALA A 140 -9.09 -8.00 -2.02
N TRP A 141 -9.52 -8.40 -3.21
CA TRP A 141 -10.94 -8.56 -3.54
C TRP A 141 -11.62 -9.59 -2.65
N PHE A 142 -11.04 -10.76 -2.47
CA PHE A 142 -11.58 -11.83 -1.63
C PHE A 142 -11.66 -11.40 -0.15
N ALA A 143 -10.68 -10.70 0.36
CA ALA A 143 -10.64 -10.19 1.73
C ALA A 143 -11.50 -8.93 1.95
N LYS A 144 -11.96 -8.28 0.89
CA LYS A 144 -12.60 -6.94 0.94
C LYS A 144 -11.70 -5.88 1.57
N ALA A 145 -10.40 -5.95 1.26
CA ALA A 145 -9.39 -5.01 1.72
C ALA A 145 -8.93 -4.11 0.55
N PRO A 146 -8.65 -2.82 0.78
CA PRO A 146 -8.13 -1.96 -0.28
C PRO A 146 -6.72 -2.40 -0.70
N VAL A 147 -6.41 -2.21 -1.99
CA VAL A 147 -5.10 -2.47 -2.58
C VAL A 147 -4.60 -1.24 -3.34
N LEU A 148 -3.35 -0.87 -3.12
CA LEU A 148 -2.64 0.15 -3.86
C LEU A 148 -1.60 -0.50 -4.78
N ASP A 149 -1.60 -0.11 -6.05
CA ASP A 149 -0.80 -0.74 -7.10
C ASP A 149 0.10 0.31 -7.78
N PRO A 150 1.31 0.57 -7.25
CA PRO A 150 2.19 1.63 -7.74
C PRO A 150 2.76 1.32 -9.12
N SER A 151 2.95 2.37 -9.92
CA SER A 151 3.56 2.31 -11.26
C SER A 151 5.06 2.61 -11.27
N THR A 152 5.55 3.33 -10.25
CA THR A 152 6.94 3.78 -10.16
C THR A 152 7.47 3.71 -8.71
N PRO A 153 8.80 3.74 -8.50
CA PRO A 153 9.40 3.82 -7.17
C PRO A 153 8.94 5.03 -6.33
N ALA A 154 8.83 6.21 -6.94
CA ALA A 154 8.38 7.42 -6.24
C ALA A 154 6.94 7.25 -5.76
N GLU A 155 6.07 6.76 -6.64
CA GLU A 155 4.69 6.50 -6.30
C GLU A 155 4.55 5.40 -5.23
N ALA A 156 5.37 4.34 -5.27
CA ALA A 156 5.37 3.31 -4.27
C ALA A 156 5.67 3.88 -2.87
N LYS A 157 6.59 4.84 -2.75
CA LYS A 157 6.86 5.55 -1.51
C LYS A 157 5.63 6.34 -1.03
N ASP A 158 5.03 7.12 -1.91
CA ASP A 158 3.88 7.97 -1.56
C ASP A 158 2.65 7.14 -1.20
N MET A 159 2.46 6.01 -1.88
CA MET A 159 1.39 5.06 -1.58
C MET A 159 1.55 4.38 -0.21
N VAL A 160 2.77 4.23 0.33
CA VAL A 160 2.96 3.77 1.72
C VAL A 160 2.29 4.73 2.71
N LEU A 161 2.54 6.03 2.58
CA LEU A 161 1.95 7.03 3.47
C LEU A 161 0.43 7.00 3.37
N ARG A 162 -0.08 6.97 2.13
CA ARG A 162 -1.50 6.88 1.84
C ARG A 162 -2.12 5.57 2.37
N ALA A 163 -1.43 4.45 2.28
CA ALA A 163 -1.89 3.16 2.81
C ALA A 163 -2.13 3.23 4.33
N PHE A 164 -1.23 3.87 5.07
CA PHE A 164 -1.45 4.09 6.51
C PHE A 164 -2.66 4.98 6.78
N GLU A 165 -2.80 6.09 6.05
CA GLU A 165 -3.94 7.00 6.19
C GLU A 165 -5.28 6.31 5.90
N LEU A 166 -5.33 5.47 4.86
CA LEU A 166 -6.51 4.66 4.53
C LEU A 166 -6.79 3.61 5.58
N SER A 167 -5.76 2.91 6.04
CA SER A 167 -5.90 1.88 7.07
C SER A 167 -6.47 2.46 8.36
N GLU A 168 -6.00 3.63 8.78
CA GLU A 168 -6.48 4.34 9.98
C GLU A 168 -7.88 4.92 9.78
N LYS A 169 -8.18 5.46 8.59
CA LYS A 169 -9.50 6.04 8.27
C LYS A 169 -10.62 4.99 8.29
N TYR A 170 -10.37 3.83 7.69
CA TYR A 170 -11.38 2.79 7.51
C TYR A 170 -11.24 1.62 8.49
N LEU A 171 -10.18 1.62 9.30
CA LEU A 171 -9.87 0.57 10.27
C LEU A 171 -9.85 -0.83 9.62
N VAL A 172 -9.09 -0.96 8.54
CA VAL A 172 -8.86 -2.20 7.78
C VAL A 172 -7.38 -2.33 7.40
N PRO A 173 -6.85 -3.56 7.23
CA PRO A 173 -5.54 -3.71 6.62
C PRO A 173 -5.57 -3.23 5.17
N VAL A 174 -4.47 -2.61 4.71
CA VAL A 174 -4.31 -2.13 3.34
C VAL A 174 -3.16 -2.87 2.68
N LEU A 175 -3.39 -3.42 1.49
CA LEU A 175 -2.35 -4.02 0.67
C LEU A 175 -1.64 -2.95 -0.15
N LEU A 176 -0.31 -2.99 -0.16
CA LEU A 176 0.53 -2.32 -1.14
C LEU A 176 1.14 -3.39 -2.04
N ARG A 177 0.81 -3.38 -3.32
CA ARG A 177 1.16 -4.40 -4.29
C ARG A 177 2.15 -3.88 -5.34
N PRO A 178 3.44 -3.70 -5.02
CA PRO A 178 4.44 -3.45 -6.05
C PRO A 178 4.69 -4.73 -6.85
N CYS A 179 4.78 -4.63 -8.18
CA CYS A 179 5.31 -5.73 -8.96
C CYS A 179 6.84 -5.70 -9.04
N LEU A 180 7.46 -6.81 -9.44
CA LEU A 180 8.93 -6.96 -9.57
C LEU A 180 9.57 -5.79 -10.33
N ARG A 181 8.95 -5.30 -11.41
CA ARG A 181 9.47 -4.16 -12.17
C ARG A 181 9.57 -2.90 -11.34
N VAL A 182 8.56 -2.61 -10.51
CA VAL A 182 8.57 -1.46 -9.60
C VAL A 182 9.56 -1.69 -8.47
N CYS A 183 9.58 -2.89 -7.88
CA CYS A 183 10.49 -3.25 -6.79
C CYS A 183 11.96 -3.00 -7.16
N HIS A 184 12.34 -3.34 -8.38
CA HIS A 184 13.73 -3.33 -8.85
C HIS A 184 14.07 -2.18 -9.83
N ALA A 185 13.11 -1.33 -10.17
CA ALA A 185 13.39 -0.08 -10.89
C ALA A 185 14.08 0.94 -9.97
N ARG A 186 14.87 1.82 -10.56
CA ARG A 186 15.50 2.94 -9.85
C ARG A 186 14.95 4.27 -10.37
N GLN A 187 14.76 5.21 -9.45
CA GLN A 187 14.23 6.54 -9.77
C GLN A 187 14.72 7.56 -8.74
N ASN A 188 14.77 8.83 -9.15
CA ASN A 188 14.90 9.95 -8.21
C ASN A 188 13.59 10.06 -7.41
N VAL A 189 13.71 9.97 -6.09
CA VAL A 189 12.59 9.99 -5.15
C VAL A 189 12.79 11.12 -4.17
N SER A 190 11.80 11.97 -3.99
CA SER A 190 11.82 13.03 -2.98
C SER A 190 11.79 12.43 -1.58
N LEU A 191 12.63 12.95 -0.68
CA LEU A 191 12.77 12.45 0.68
C LEU A 191 12.21 13.51 1.65
N ALA A 192 11.28 13.10 2.51
CA ALA A 192 10.72 13.94 3.57
C ALA A 192 11.27 13.54 4.96
N PRO A 193 11.25 14.42 5.95
CA PRO A 193 11.60 14.06 7.31
C PRO A 193 10.61 13.02 7.88
N PRO A 194 11.09 12.06 8.70
CA PRO A 194 10.21 11.09 9.35
C PRO A 194 9.16 11.77 10.24
N ARG A 195 7.93 11.29 10.17
CA ARG A 195 6.90 11.65 11.18
C ARG A 195 7.28 10.98 12.52
N PRO A 196 6.91 11.59 13.65
CA PRO A 196 7.08 10.94 14.95
C PRO A 196 6.39 9.57 14.98
N VAL A 197 7.07 8.62 15.62
CA VAL A 197 6.45 7.30 15.89
C VAL A 197 5.35 7.49 16.93
N VAL A 198 4.17 6.93 16.65
CA VAL A 198 3.05 6.97 17.60
C VAL A 198 3.23 5.85 18.61
N ASP A 199 3.30 6.21 19.89
CA ASP A 199 3.36 5.22 20.96
C ASP A 199 2.08 4.38 21.00
N ALA A 200 2.27 3.07 21.03
CA ALA A 200 1.18 2.15 21.24
C ALA A 200 0.59 2.35 22.64
N GLY A 201 -0.67 2.71 22.71
CA GLY A 201 -1.37 2.80 24.00
C GLY A 201 -1.76 1.40 24.50
N PRO A 202 -2.29 1.30 25.72
CA PRO A 202 -2.72 0.03 26.27
C PRO A 202 -3.82 -0.60 25.38
N PHE A 203 -3.74 -1.92 25.20
CA PHE A 203 -4.75 -2.66 24.46
C PHE A 203 -6.11 -2.57 25.17
N LYS A 204 -7.10 -2.01 24.48
CA LYS A 204 -8.48 -1.94 25.00
C LYS A 204 -9.21 -3.24 24.75
N LYS A 205 -9.42 -4.02 25.79
CA LYS A 205 -10.19 -5.26 25.69
C LYS A 205 -11.63 -4.99 25.24
N ASN A 206 -12.03 -5.66 24.18
CA ASN A 206 -13.41 -5.66 23.69
C ASN A 206 -13.69 -7.03 23.06
N TRP A 207 -14.35 -7.90 23.80
CA TRP A 207 -14.61 -9.28 23.38
C TRP A 207 -15.49 -9.36 22.13
N THR A 208 -16.43 -8.46 21.98
CA THR A 208 -17.31 -8.45 20.79
C THR A 208 -16.59 -7.99 19.53
N ARG A 209 -15.53 -7.19 19.68
CA ARG A 209 -14.73 -6.67 18.57
C ARG A 209 -13.60 -7.61 18.18
N TRP A 210 -12.84 -8.11 19.16
CA TRP A 210 -11.57 -8.79 18.90
C TRP A 210 -11.66 -10.33 18.92
N ALA A 211 -12.86 -10.90 19.16
CA ALA A 211 -13.04 -12.34 19.12
C ALA A 211 -13.61 -12.79 17.77
N ALA A 212 -12.80 -13.50 16.98
CA ALA A 212 -13.20 -14.07 15.67
C ALA A 212 -14.06 -15.33 15.86
N ILE A 213 -15.20 -15.22 16.60
CA ILE A 213 -16.10 -16.35 16.84
C ILE A 213 -17.40 -16.20 16.01
N PRO A 214 -18.10 -17.29 15.69
CA PRO A 214 -19.31 -17.28 14.86
C PRO A 214 -20.38 -16.29 15.32
N ARG A 215 -20.56 -16.14 16.64
CA ARG A 215 -21.54 -15.24 17.24
C ARG A 215 -21.43 -13.78 16.77
N TYR A 216 -20.19 -13.28 16.59
CA TYR A 216 -19.95 -11.89 16.24
C TYR A 216 -19.69 -11.69 14.74
N ARG A 217 -19.45 -12.76 14.00
CA ARG A 217 -19.03 -12.69 12.61
C ARG A 217 -20.04 -11.99 11.70
N LEU A 218 -21.33 -12.19 11.90
CA LEU A 218 -22.36 -11.52 11.08
C LEU A 218 -22.32 -9.99 11.25
N VAL A 219 -22.14 -9.52 12.49
CA VAL A 219 -22.01 -8.07 12.77
C VAL A 219 -20.76 -7.50 12.14
N LEU A 220 -19.61 -8.19 12.30
CA LEU A 220 -18.33 -7.78 11.72
C LEU A 220 -18.37 -7.81 10.18
N HIS A 221 -19.05 -8.78 9.59
CA HIS A 221 -19.23 -8.84 8.13
C HIS A 221 -20.05 -7.68 7.61
N LYS A 222 -21.14 -7.34 8.28
CA LYS A 222 -21.98 -6.18 7.93
C LYS A 222 -21.15 -4.90 7.99
N GLU A 223 -20.40 -4.70 9.08
CA GLU A 223 -19.51 -3.56 9.25
C GLU A 223 -18.44 -3.49 8.13
N LEU A 224 -17.84 -4.61 7.76
CA LEU A 224 -16.87 -4.66 6.66
C LEU A 224 -17.50 -4.23 5.33
N ASN A 225 -18.73 -4.68 5.04
CA ASN A 225 -19.46 -4.25 3.84
C ASN A 225 -19.81 -2.75 3.88
N GLU A 226 -20.19 -2.22 5.04
CA GLU A 226 -20.45 -0.77 5.22
C GLU A 226 -19.18 0.06 4.97
N LYS A 227 -18.01 -0.41 5.46
CA LYS A 227 -16.72 0.22 5.19
C LYS A 227 -16.39 0.18 3.70
N LEU A 228 -16.65 -0.94 3.03
CA LEU A 228 -16.43 -1.09 1.60
C LEU A 228 -17.28 -0.09 0.80
N GLU A 229 -18.58 0.06 1.15
CA GLU A 229 -19.46 1.06 0.54
C GLU A 229 -19.01 2.51 0.81
N ALA A 230 -18.49 2.78 2.00
CA ALA A 230 -17.91 4.09 2.32
C ALA A 230 -16.66 4.39 1.48
N MET A 231 -15.79 3.40 1.28
CA MET A 231 -14.63 3.52 0.41
C MET A 231 -15.01 3.75 -1.06
N ARG A 232 -16.07 3.09 -1.55
CA ARG A 232 -16.58 3.28 -2.92
C ARG A 232 -17.07 4.70 -3.18
N LYS A 233 -17.64 5.34 -2.17
CA LYS A 233 -18.17 6.71 -2.24
C LYS A 233 -17.11 7.77 -2.02
N ASP A 234 -15.92 7.38 -1.58
CA ASP A 234 -14.81 8.28 -1.39
C ASP A 234 -14.20 8.65 -2.74
N GLU A 235 -14.49 9.84 -3.23
CA GLU A 235 -14.03 10.32 -4.54
C GLU A 235 -12.50 10.29 -4.67
N ALA A 236 -11.77 10.48 -3.57
CA ALA A 236 -10.31 10.40 -3.57
C ALA A 236 -9.79 8.97 -3.85
N LEU A 237 -10.63 7.95 -3.68
CA LEU A 237 -10.31 6.55 -3.90
C LEU A 237 -10.92 5.99 -5.18
N ALA A 238 -12.12 6.46 -5.55
CA ALA A 238 -12.95 5.85 -6.59
C ALA A 238 -12.62 6.32 -8.00
N ARG A 239 -11.97 7.49 -8.16
CA ARG A 239 -11.72 8.07 -9.48
C ARG A 239 -10.29 7.82 -9.94
N PRO A 240 -10.10 7.28 -11.16
CA PRO A 240 -8.80 7.31 -11.81
C PRO A 240 -8.41 8.77 -12.09
N TYR A 241 -7.12 9.09 -11.94
CA TYR A 241 -6.61 10.41 -12.28
C TYR A 241 -6.39 10.52 -13.80
N LEU A 242 -6.82 11.62 -14.41
CA LEU A 242 -6.49 11.94 -15.78
C LEU A 242 -4.99 12.31 -15.87
N VAL A 243 -4.24 11.62 -16.72
CA VAL A 243 -2.79 11.83 -16.89
C VAL A 243 -2.47 12.62 -18.15
N ALA A 244 -3.17 12.31 -19.25
CA ALA A 244 -2.99 12.93 -20.56
C ALA A 244 -4.30 12.85 -21.35
N GLY A 245 -4.46 13.75 -22.33
CA GLY A 245 -5.67 13.86 -23.14
C GLY A 245 -6.74 14.74 -22.50
N ASN A 246 -7.93 14.72 -23.07
CA ASN A 246 -9.08 15.48 -22.60
C ASN A 246 -10.33 14.59 -22.46
N THR A 247 -11.38 15.13 -21.85
CA THR A 247 -12.63 14.40 -21.60
C THR A 247 -13.46 14.12 -22.87
N ASP A 248 -13.12 14.76 -23.99
CA ASP A 248 -13.82 14.63 -25.25
C ASP A 248 -13.15 13.60 -26.19
N SER A 249 -12.11 12.92 -25.70
CA SER A 249 -11.40 11.87 -26.43
C SER A 249 -12.31 10.69 -26.77
N LYS A 250 -12.17 10.15 -27.99
CA LYS A 250 -12.95 8.99 -28.46
C LYS A 250 -12.54 7.66 -27.82
N LEU A 251 -11.33 7.61 -27.25
CA LEU A 251 -10.77 6.42 -26.61
C LEU A 251 -10.25 6.78 -25.22
N ALA A 252 -10.63 5.99 -24.23
CA ALA A 252 -10.12 6.07 -22.87
C ALA A 252 -9.30 4.83 -22.54
N LEU A 253 -8.10 5.01 -22.00
CA LEU A 253 -7.26 3.96 -21.47
C LEU A 253 -7.26 4.04 -19.94
N ILE A 254 -7.69 2.99 -19.29
CA ILE A 254 -7.63 2.86 -17.83
C ILE A 254 -6.55 1.84 -17.51
N THR A 255 -5.57 2.24 -16.71
CA THR A 255 -4.39 1.42 -16.39
C THR A 255 -4.08 1.48 -14.90
N SER A 256 -3.39 0.46 -14.37
CA SER A 256 -2.86 0.46 -13.01
C SER A 256 -1.49 -0.21 -12.94
N GLY A 257 -0.76 0.06 -11.86
CA GLY A 257 0.54 -0.54 -11.60
C GLY A 257 1.58 -0.23 -12.68
N SER A 258 2.57 -1.10 -12.85
CA SER A 258 3.67 -0.89 -13.81
C SER A 258 3.22 -0.72 -15.27
N VAL A 259 2.04 -1.21 -15.64
CA VAL A 259 1.48 -1.02 -16.98
C VAL A 259 1.21 0.45 -17.26
N SER A 260 0.83 1.22 -16.25
CA SER A 260 0.58 2.67 -16.40
C SER A 260 1.79 3.44 -16.88
N SER A 261 3.00 3.09 -16.43
CA SER A 261 4.22 3.73 -16.90
C SER A 261 4.53 3.41 -18.35
N HIS A 262 4.34 2.16 -18.78
CA HIS A 262 4.55 1.76 -20.18
C HIS A 262 3.55 2.44 -21.12
N VAL A 263 2.27 2.47 -20.74
CA VAL A 263 1.24 3.15 -21.53
C VAL A 263 1.53 4.65 -21.66
N ARG A 264 1.98 5.29 -20.58
CA ARG A 264 2.40 6.71 -20.62
C ARG A 264 3.56 6.95 -21.58
N ASP A 265 4.53 6.06 -21.59
CA ASP A 265 5.70 6.19 -22.49
C ASP A 265 5.27 6.01 -23.95
N ILE A 266 4.41 5.05 -24.27
CA ILE A 266 3.84 4.85 -25.62
C ILE A 266 3.05 6.08 -26.05
N VAL A 267 2.12 6.54 -25.21
CA VAL A 267 1.28 7.72 -25.51
C VAL A 267 2.13 8.97 -25.80
N ARG A 268 3.24 9.14 -25.07
CA ARG A 268 4.19 10.24 -25.30
C ARG A 268 5.02 10.06 -26.56
N SER A 269 5.57 8.85 -26.79
CA SER A 269 6.45 8.59 -27.94
C SER A 269 5.71 8.69 -29.27
N ASP A 270 4.45 8.29 -29.29
CA ASP A 270 3.63 8.28 -30.51
C ASP A 270 2.84 9.58 -30.72
N GLY A 271 3.07 10.60 -29.87
CA GLY A 271 2.40 11.91 -29.99
C GLY A 271 0.89 11.86 -29.75
N LEU A 272 0.38 10.78 -29.16
CA LEU A 272 -1.04 10.56 -28.93
C LEU A 272 -1.58 11.39 -27.76
N ALA A 273 -0.71 12.06 -27.02
CA ALA A 273 -1.07 12.86 -25.84
C ALA A 273 -1.88 14.13 -26.19
N ASP A 274 -1.78 14.61 -27.42
CA ASP A 274 -2.30 15.93 -27.81
C ASP A 274 -3.72 15.90 -28.40
N GLY A 275 -4.32 14.74 -28.61
CA GLY A 275 -5.61 14.72 -29.30
C GLY A 275 -6.65 13.70 -28.84
N ASP A 276 -6.32 12.44 -28.70
CA ASP A 276 -7.35 11.40 -28.72
C ASP A 276 -7.37 10.41 -27.53
N MET A 277 -6.43 10.51 -26.57
CA MET A 277 -6.36 9.53 -25.49
C MET A 277 -6.31 10.17 -24.10
N ALA A 278 -7.28 9.85 -23.29
CA ALA A 278 -7.22 10.09 -21.85
C ALA A 278 -6.53 8.88 -21.19
N ALA A 279 -5.28 9.06 -20.75
CA ALA A 279 -4.61 8.06 -19.92
C ALA A 279 -4.85 8.37 -18.45
N GLY A 280 -5.52 7.47 -17.73
CA GLY A 280 -5.76 7.61 -16.30
C GLY A 280 -4.49 7.31 -15.50
N ARG A 281 -4.10 8.19 -14.57
CA ARG A 281 -3.13 7.88 -13.53
C ARG A 281 -3.78 6.98 -12.48
N ASP A 282 -3.04 5.97 -12.11
CA ASP A 282 -3.06 5.40 -10.80
C ASP A 282 -4.44 5.19 -10.22
N CYS A 283 -5.11 4.22 -10.78
CA CYS A 283 -6.21 3.62 -10.05
C CYS A 283 -5.66 3.23 -8.68
N ILE A 284 -6.04 3.97 -7.66
CA ILE A 284 -6.22 3.32 -6.38
C ILE A 284 -7.27 2.29 -6.69
N CYS A 285 -6.81 1.08 -6.99
CA CYS A 285 -7.72 0.01 -7.26
C CYS A 285 -8.38 -0.38 -5.95
N LEU A 286 -9.42 0.36 -5.59
CA LEU A 286 -10.56 -0.23 -4.90
C LEU A 286 -11.22 -1.16 -5.91
N TRP A 287 -10.43 -2.12 -6.38
CA TRP A 287 -10.85 -3.12 -7.33
C TRP A 287 -12.09 -3.86 -6.85
N GLN A 288 -12.29 -3.86 -5.56
CA GLN A 288 -13.44 -4.44 -4.91
C GLN A 288 -14.72 -3.67 -5.11
N SER A 289 -14.67 -2.36 -5.33
CA SER A 289 -15.90 -1.60 -5.44
C SER A 289 -16.63 -1.80 -6.75
N SER A 290 -15.94 -2.04 -7.85
CA SER A 290 -16.58 -2.22 -9.16
C SER A 290 -16.98 -3.66 -9.47
N MET A 291 -16.35 -4.67 -8.86
CA MET A 291 -16.66 -6.08 -9.11
C MET A 291 -17.58 -6.74 -8.08
N ALA A 292 -17.76 -6.17 -6.91
CA ALA A 292 -18.75 -6.67 -5.94
C ALA A 292 -20.19 -6.33 -6.31
N LEU A 293 -20.44 -5.77 -7.49
CA LEU A 293 -21.76 -5.37 -8.00
C LEU A 293 -22.10 -5.98 -9.36
N ALA A 294 -21.33 -6.96 -9.84
CA ALA A 294 -21.74 -7.78 -10.99
C ALA A 294 -22.53 -8.98 -10.51
#